data_038d97ec5e550348e25b58073621b2f8
#
_entry.id   038d97ec5e550348e25b58073621b2f8
#
_cell.length_a   1.000
_cell.length_b   1.000
_cell.length_c   1.000
_cell.angle_alpha   90.00
_cell.angle_beta   90.00
_cell.angle_gamma   90.00
#
_symmetry.space_group_name_H-M   'P 1'
#
loop_
_entity.id
_entity.type
_entity.pdbx_description
1 polymer ?
#
loop_
_entity_poly.entity_id
_entity_poly.type
_entity_poly.pdbx_seq_one_letter_code
_entity_poly.pdbx_strand_id
1 'polypeptide(L)'
;MGWRATRLDDRYLRWIGMILLSILYTTAVNLPAMIEQNRPWWKQYLTDFIFVVICWTISREIIILSRRLFPGDKKTVRRVLMLFFSTVIVSFAEGFLVVYFLNYTNYYELSFTLTDFFYTRGLILVFSMMIMAIYESLYSLGEWNKLAVEAEALKRQHLQ
;
A
#
# COMPACT_ATOMS: atom_id res chain seq x y z
N MET A 1 -9.81 -2.73 -27.83
CA MET A 1 -8.77 -1.73 -27.53
C MET A 1 -8.67 -1.60 -26.02
N GLY A 2 -7.77 -2.15 -25.36
CA GLY A 2 -6.41 -2.14 -25.14
C GLY A 2 -6.12 -2.22 -23.67
N TRP A 3 -6.17 -3.42 -23.06
CA TRP A 3 -5.87 -3.76 -21.67
C TRP A 3 -4.41 -3.44 -21.23
N ARG A 4 -3.59 -2.86 -22.11
CA ARG A 4 -2.16 -2.59 -21.87
C ARG A 4 -1.86 -1.28 -21.13
N ALA A 5 -2.81 -0.35 -21.05
CA ALA A 5 -2.58 0.98 -20.48
C ALA A 5 -2.58 1.03 -18.92
N THR A 6 -2.94 -0.05 -18.25
CA THR A 6 -3.01 -0.11 -16.79
C THR A 6 -1.79 -0.75 -16.12
N ARG A 7 -0.82 -1.23 -16.89
CA ARG A 7 0.44 -1.71 -16.32
C ARG A 7 1.40 -0.53 -16.17
N LEU A 8 1.33 0.14 -15.05
CA LEU A 8 2.48 0.89 -14.55
C LEU A 8 3.63 -0.11 -14.39
N ASP A 9 4.75 0.19 -15.02
CA ASP A 9 5.99 -0.54 -14.72
C ASP A 9 6.50 -0.05 -13.36
N ASP A 10 5.86 -0.59 -12.31
CA ASP A 10 6.09 -0.23 -10.93
C ASP A 10 7.13 -1.12 -10.24
N ARG A 11 7.86 -1.95 -10.99
CA ARG A 11 8.76 -2.96 -10.44
C ARG A 11 9.77 -2.36 -9.48
N TYR A 12 10.45 -1.30 -9.90
CA TYR A 12 11.45 -0.63 -9.07
C TYR A 12 10.83 0.04 -7.86
N LEU A 13 9.74 0.79 -8.07
CA LEU A 13 9.00 1.45 -6.98
C LEU A 13 8.55 0.44 -5.93
N ARG A 14 8.05 -0.71 -6.37
CA ARG A 14 7.56 -1.77 -5.50
C ARG A 14 8.68 -2.37 -4.64
N TRP A 15 9.78 -2.82 -5.25
CA TRP A 15 10.87 -3.44 -4.50
C TRP A 15 11.55 -2.47 -3.55
N ILE A 16 11.89 -1.27 -4.02
CA ILE A 16 12.50 -0.24 -3.19
C ILE A 16 11.55 0.18 -2.08
N GLY A 17 10.28 0.38 -2.40
CA GLY A 17 9.25 0.78 -1.45
C GLY A 17 9.02 -0.26 -0.35
N MET A 18 8.95 -1.55 -0.70
CA MET A 18 8.77 -2.64 0.27
C MET A 18 9.94 -2.72 1.25
N ILE A 19 11.18 -2.64 0.76
CA ILE A 19 12.38 -2.67 1.60
C ILE A 19 12.41 -1.45 2.53
N LEU A 20 12.21 -0.27 1.96
CA LEU A 20 12.28 1.00 2.69
C LEU A 20 11.19 1.09 3.77
N LEU A 21 9.96 0.70 3.41
CA LEU A 21 8.82 0.69 4.32
C LEU A 21 9.00 -0.33 5.45
N SER A 22 9.54 -1.52 5.14
CA SER A 22 9.83 -2.54 6.14
C SER A 22 10.85 -2.04 7.16
N ILE A 23 11.96 -1.45 6.71
CA ILE A 23 12.98 -0.89 7.60
C ILE A 23 12.37 0.23 8.46
N LEU A 24 11.63 1.15 7.83
CA LEU A 24 11.01 2.27 8.54
C LEU A 24 10.00 1.78 9.59
N TYR A 25 9.14 0.83 9.22
CA TYR A 25 8.14 0.26 10.12
C TYR A 25 8.79 -0.45 11.32
N THR A 26 9.74 -1.34 11.06
CA THR A 26 10.45 -2.07 12.13
C THR A 26 11.15 -1.11 13.08
N THR A 27 11.84 -0.10 12.53
CA THR A 27 12.58 0.87 13.34
C THR A 27 11.66 1.79 14.13
N ALA A 28 10.55 2.26 13.52
CA ALA A 28 9.66 3.20 14.19
C ALA A 28 8.75 2.54 15.24
N VAL A 29 8.33 1.29 14.99
CA VAL A 29 7.30 0.62 15.79
C VAL A 29 7.89 -0.43 16.73
N ASN A 30 8.77 -1.27 16.21
CA ASN A 30 9.21 -2.47 16.92
C ASN A 30 10.56 -2.31 17.65
N LEU A 31 11.36 -1.29 17.31
CA LEU A 31 12.69 -1.11 17.89
C LEU A 31 12.67 -1.00 19.43
N PRO A 32 11.76 -0.23 20.06
CA PRO A 32 11.69 -0.16 21.52
C PRO A 32 11.43 -1.54 22.17
N ALA A 33 10.43 -2.26 21.65
CA ALA A 33 10.08 -3.58 22.15
C ALA A 33 11.18 -4.63 21.90
N MET A 34 11.94 -4.50 20.81
CA MET A 34 13.09 -5.37 20.52
C MET A 34 14.20 -5.20 21.56
N ILE A 35 14.50 -3.95 21.93
CA ILE A 35 15.54 -3.64 22.93
C ILE A 35 15.11 -4.15 24.30
N GLU A 36 13.89 -3.86 24.74
CA GLU A 36 13.37 -4.26 26.04
C GLU A 36 13.31 -5.79 26.21
N GLN A 37 12.92 -6.51 25.15
CA GLN A 37 12.70 -7.96 25.19
C GLN A 37 13.91 -8.77 24.71
N ASN A 38 15.04 -8.12 24.44
CA ASN A 38 16.28 -8.74 23.93
C ASN A 38 16.03 -9.70 22.75
N ARG A 39 15.13 -9.28 21.84
CA ARG A 39 14.73 -10.10 20.68
C ARG A 39 15.81 -10.10 19.60
N PRO A 40 16.00 -11.21 18.87
CA PRO A 40 16.92 -11.24 17.75
C PRO A 40 16.41 -10.34 16.61
N TRP A 41 17.11 -9.23 16.37
CA TRP A 41 16.76 -8.17 15.41
C TRP A 41 16.45 -8.70 14.00
N TRP A 42 17.20 -9.67 13.52
CA TRP A 42 17.02 -10.22 12.17
C TRP A 42 15.68 -10.94 11.98
N LYS A 43 15.18 -11.64 13.02
CA LYS A 43 13.87 -12.31 12.99
C LYS A 43 12.75 -11.30 12.85
N GLN A 44 12.84 -10.19 13.59
CA GLN A 44 11.83 -9.14 13.54
C GLN A 44 11.80 -8.47 12.17
N TYR A 45 12.97 -8.06 11.64
CA TYR A 45 13.04 -7.47 10.31
C TYR A 45 12.51 -8.40 9.21
N LEU A 46 12.81 -9.69 9.28
CA LEU A 46 12.31 -10.67 8.32
C LEU A 46 10.78 -10.82 8.41
N THR A 47 10.25 -10.91 9.61
CA THR A 47 8.79 -11.02 9.84
C THR A 47 8.07 -9.78 9.31
N ASP A 48 8.53 -8.58 9.68
CA ASP A 48 7.95 -7.33 9.24
C ASP A 48 8.05 -7.16 7.72
N PHE A 49 9.17 -7.58 7.11
CA PHE A 49 9.31 -7.57 5.66
C PHE A 49 8.27 -8.45 4.97
N ILE A 50 8.04 -9.68 5.47
CA ILE A 50 7.01 -10.58 4.91
C ILE A 50 5.63 -9.91 5.00
N PHE A 51 5.28 -9.32 6.14
CA PHE A 51 4.01 -8.62 6.30
C PHE A 51 3.89 -7.43 5.36
N VAL A 52 4.93 -6.61 5.23
CA VAL A 52 4.92 -5.48 4.29
C VAL A 52 4.73 -5.95 2.85
N VAL A 53 5.34 -7.06 2.43
CA VAL A 53 5.16 -7.64 1.09
C VAL A 53 3.70 -8.06 0.88
N ILE A 54 3.08 -8.71 1.86
CA ILE A 54 1.68 -9.13 1.80
C ILE A 54 0.76 -7.91 1.72
N CYS A 55 0.90 -6.95 2.65
CA CYS A 55 0.11 -5.73 2.68
C CYS A 55 0.23 -4.92 1.38
N TRP A 56 1.46 -4.76 0.87
CA TRP A 56 1.69 -4.06 -0.39
C TRP A 56 1.02 -4.74 -1.57
N THR A 57 1.13 -6.06 -1.64
CA THR A 57 0.53 -6.84 -2.73
C THR A 57 -0.98 -6.72 -2.72
N ILE A 58 -1.62 -6.87 -1.56
CA ILE A 58 -3.07 -6.73 -1.41
C ILE A 58 -3.52 -5.30 -1.75
N SER A 59 -2.83 -4.29 -1.22
CA SER A 59 -3.15 -2.87 -1.52
C SER A 59 -3.05 -2.59 -3.01
N ARG A 60 -2.03 -3.11 -3.68
CA ARG A 60 -1.86 -2.97 -5.14
C ARG A 60 -3.01 -3.59 -5.92
N GLU A 61 -3.43 -4.80 -5.56
CA GLU A 61 -4.57 -5.45 -6.24
C GLU A 61 -5.88 -4.68 -6.03
N ILE A 62 -6.10 -4.10 -4.86
CA ILE A 62 -7.23 -3.20 -4.59
C ILE A 62 -7.19 -1.96 -5.49
N ILE A 63 -6.00 -1.34 -5.65
CA ILE A 63 -5.82 -0.19 -6.54
C ILE A 63 -6.15 -0.57 -7.99
N ILE A 64 -5.64 -1.69 -8.47
CA ILE A 64 -5.93 -2.17 -9.82
C ILE A 64 -7.43 -2.44 -10.00
N LEU A 65 -8.05 -3.09 -9.03
CA LEU A 65 -9.49 -3.39 -9.05
C LEU A 65 -10.33 -2.10 -9.07
N SER A 66 -9.98 -1.12 -8.23
CA SER A 66 -10.70 0.16 -8.17
C SER A 66 -10.65 0.91 -9.51
N ARG A 67 -9.51 0.87 -10.20
CA ARG A 67 -9.36 1.47 -11.54
C ARG A 67 -10.17 0.74 -12.61
N ARG A 68 -10.32 -0.57 -12.48
CA ARG A 68 -11.18 -1.35 -13.39
C ARG A 68 -12.67 -1.04 -13.18
N LEU A 69 -13.11 -0.88 -11.93
CA LEU A 69 -14.51 -0.60 -11.59
C LEU A 69 -14.90 0.85 -11.86
N PHE A 70 -13.97 1.78 -11.67
CA PHE A 70 -14.22 3.21 -11.83
C PHE A 70 -13.21 3.85 -12.80
N PRO A 71 -13.27 3.55 -14.09
CA PRO A 71 -12.37 4.15 -15.07
C PRO A 71 -12.70 5.63 -15.31
N GLY A 72 -11.65 6.42 -15.56
CA GLY A 72 -11.74 7.83 -15.95
C GLY A 72 -11.83 8.82 -14.78
N ASP A 73 -11.52 10.08 -15.08
CA ASP A 73 -11.34 11.14 -14.06
C ASP A 73 -12.66 11.56 -13.38
N LYS A 74 -13.78 11.46 -14.09
CA LYS A 74 -15.11 11.83 -13.54
C LYS A 74 -15.54 10.95 -12.35
N LYS A 75 -14.91 9.79 -12.14
CA LYS A 75 -15.21 8.86 -11.06
C LYS A 75 -14.12 8.82 -9.97
N THR A 76 -13.18 9.74 -9.99
CA THR A 76 -12.05 9.79 -9.06
C THR A 76 -12.49 9.78 -7.59
N VAL A 77 -13.51 10.55 -7.23
CA VAL A 77 -14.01 10.57 -5.84
C VAL A 77 -14.51 9.20 -5.39
N ARG A 78 -15.30 8.51 -6.24
CA ARG A 78 -15.81 7.17 -5.92
C ARG A 78 -14.68 6.16 -5.79
N ARG A 79 -13.67 6.27 -6.63
CA ARG A 79 -12.46 5.44 -6.59
C ARG A 79 -11.69 5.65 -5.29
N VAL A 80 -11.44 6.90 -4.90
CA VAL A 80 -10.75 7.23 -3.66
C VAL A 80 -11.52 6.74 -2.44
N LEU A 81 -12.84 6.91 -2.40
CA LEU A 81 -13.68 6.39 -1.31
C LEU A 81 -13.61 4.85 -1.23
N MET A 82 -13.71 4.16 -2.36
CA MET A 82 -13.56 2.70 -2.39
C MET A 82 -12.19 2.27 -1.86
N LEU A 83 -11.12 2.94 -2.31
CA LEU A 83 -9.76 2.66 -1.84
C LEU A 83 -9.65 2.86 -0.34
N PHE A 84 -10.16 3.96 0.19
CA PHE A 84 -10.15 4.25 1.62
C PHE A 84 -10.83 3.15 2.43
N PHE A 85 -12.10 2.85 2.12
CA PHE A 85 -12.84 1.83 2.88
C PHE A 85 -12.25 0.43 2.73
N SER A 86 -11.81 0.05 1.54
CA SER A 86 -11.15 -1.24 1.31
C SER A 86 -9.88 -1.37 2.14
N THR A 87 -9.06 -0.33 2.21
CA THR A 87 -7.82 -0.34 2.98
C THR A 87 -8.08 -0.43 4.48
N VAL A 88 -9.08 0.28 4.99
CA VAL A 88 -9.49 0.15 6.39
C VAL A 88 -9.87 -1.29 6.71
N ILE A 89 -10.77 -1.88 5.92
CA ILE A 89 -11.24 -3.25 6.11
C ILE A 89 -10.07 -4.24 6.07
N VAL A 90 -9.22 -4.14 5.04
CA VAL A 90 -8.07 -5.05 4.86
C VAL A 90 -7.07 -4.90 5.99
N SER A 91 -6.74 -3.68 6.41
CA SER A 91 -5.80 -3.43 7.50
C SER A 91 -6.27 -4.07 8.82
N PHE A 92 -7.56 -3.99 9.14
CA PHE A 92 -8.11 -4.66 10.31
C PHE A 92 -8.11 -6.18 10.16
N ALA A 93 -8.50 -6.71 8.99
CA ALA A 93 -8.49 -8.14 8.72
C ALA A 93 -7.08 -8.73 8.83
N GLU A 94 -6.08 -8.08 8.22
CA GLU A 94 -4.68 -8.45 8.36
C GLU A 94 -4.23 -8.40 9.82
N GLY A 95 -4.66 -7.39 10.57
CA GLY A 95 -4.35 -7.28 11.99
C GLY A 95 -4.82 -8.46 12.81
N PHE A 96 -6.05 -8.88 12.62
CA PHE A 96 -6.59 -10.05 13.29
C PHE A 96 -5.87 -11.33 12.89
N LEU A 97 -5.55 -11.49 11.59
CA LEU A 97 -4.78 -12.65 11.11
C LEU A 97 -3.38 -12.71 11.71
N VAL A 98 -2.69 -11.56 11.83
CA VAL A 98 -1.37 -11.48 12.44
C VAL A 98 -1.43 -11.87 13.92
N VAL A 99 -2.35 -11.30 14.69
CA VAL A 99 -2.53 -11.63 16.10
C VAL A 99 -2.86 -13.11 16.29
N TYR A 100 -3.77 -13.63 15.45
CA TYR A 100 -4.12 -15.05 15.48
C TYR A 100 -2.91 -15.95 15.20
N PHE A 101 -2.13 -15.64 14.15
CA PHE A 101 -0.95 -16.40 13.75
C PHE A 101 0.15 -16.36 14.83
N LEU A 102 0.41 -15.20 15.40
CA LEU A 102 1.42 -15.04 16.45
C LEU A 102 1.03 -15.78 17.74
N ASN A 103 -0.24 -15.78 18.10
CA ASN A 103 -0.76 -16.55 19.23
C ASN A 103 -0.70 -18.07 18.96
N TYR A 104 -1.07 -18.49 17.76
CA TYR A 104 -1.07 -19.92 17.40
C TYR A 104 0.35 -20.51 17.38
N THR A 105 1.33 -19.74 16.94
CA THR A 105 2.73 -20.20 16.83
C THR A 105 3.52 -20.03 18.14
N ASN A 106 2.91 -19.46 19.18
CA ASN A 106 3.62 -19.04 20.42
C ASN A 106 4.91 -18.26 20.10
N TYR A 107 4.88 -17.52 18.97
CA TYR A 107 6.06 -16.84 18.44
C TYR A 107 6.58 -15.76 19.39
N TYR A 108 5.67 -15.20 20.21
CA TYR A 108 5.99 -14.28 21.29
C TYR A 108 5.03 -14.51 22.47
N GLU A 109 5.53 -14.39 23.69
CA GLU A 109 4.70 -14.14 24.89
C GLU A 109 4.16 -12.71 24.81
N LEU A 110 3.16 -12.49 23.96
CA LEU A 110 2.59 -11.18 23.70
C LEU A 110 1.48 -10.89 24.71
N SER A 111 1.78 -10.05 25.68
CA SER A 111 0.77 -9.25 26.36
C SER A 111 0.33 -8.11 25.42
N PHE A 112 -0.41 -8.46 24.36
CA PHE A 112 -0.86 -7.47 23.38
C PHE A 112 -2.07 -6.75 23.95
N THR A 113 -1.92 -5.47 24.27
CA THR A 113 -3.06 -4.67 24.73
C THR A 113 -3.90 -4.17 23.54
N LEU A 114 -5.17 -3.90 23.79
CA LEU A 114 -6.07 -3.31 22.77
C LEU A 114 -5.51 -1.98 22.25
N THR A 115 -4.87 -1.22 23.12
CA THR A 115 -4.22 0.06 22.77
C THR A 115 -3.09 -0.15 21.76
N ASP A 116 -2.22 -1.14 21.97
CA ASP A 116 -1.12 -1.47 21.07
C ASP A 116 -1.66 -1.90 19.69
N PHE A 117 -2.77 -2.66 19.69
CA PHE A 117 -3.44 -3.07 18.46
C PHE A 117 -3.88 -1.86 17.64
N PHE A 118 -4.64 -0.93 18.24
CA PHE A 118 -5.13 0.25 17.54
C PHE A 118 -4.01 1.20 17.11
N TYR A 119 -2.99 1.39 17.94
CA TYR A 119 -1.83 2.20 17.59
C TYR A 119 -1.10 1.65 16.36
N THR A 120 -0.78 0.36 16.38
CA THR A 120 -0.10 -0.31 15.27
C THR A 120 -0.95 -0.28 13.99
N ARG A 121 -2.28 -0.51 14.10
CA ARG A 121 -3.19 -0.44 12.94
C ARG A 121 -3.30 0.97 12.39
N GLY A 122 -3.34 1.98 13.26
CA GLY A 122 -3.34 3.39 12.83
C GLY A 122 -2.11 3.74 12.00
N LEU A 123 -0.93 3.32 12.43
CA LEU A 123 0.31 3.53 11.67
C LEU A 123 0.29 2.81 10.32
N ILE A 124 -0.13 1.54 10.27
CA ILE A 124 -0.24 0.78 9.02
C ILE A 124 -1.22 1.47 8.06
N LEU A 125 -2.35 1.96 8.56
CA LEU A 125 -3.31 2.71 7.75
C LEU A 125 -2.69 3.97 7.13
N VAL A 126 -1.93 4.75 7.91
CA VAL A 126 -1.24 5.95 7.41
C VAL A 126 -0.28 5.58 6.29
N PHE A 127 0.57 4.56 6.48
CA PHE A 127 1.49 4.10 5.43
C PHE A 127 0.77 3.58 4.19
N SER A 128 -0.31 2.82 4.37
CA SER A 128 -1.11 2.31 3.25
C SER A 128 -1.76 3.45 2.45
N MET A 129 -2.24 4.49 3.13
CA MET A 129 -2.78 5.68 2.48
C MET A 129 -1.72 6.46 1.71
N MET A 130 -0.50 6.58 2.25
CA MET A 130 0.62 7.20 1.53
C MET A 130 0.96 6.44 0.25
N ILE A 131 1.03 5.11 0.31
CA ILE A 131 1.25 4.26 -0.86
C ILE A 131 0.15 4.49 -1.90
N MET A 132 -1.11 4.49 -1.48
CA MET A 132 -2.24 4.73 -2.39
C MET A 132 -2.18 6.11 -3.02
N ALA A 133 -1.84 7.14 -2.25
CA ALA A 133 -1.69 8.51 -2.77
C ALA A 133 -0.60 8.59 -3.84
N ILE A 134 0.54 7.93 -3.64
CA ILE A 134 1.62 7.84 -4.62
C ILE A 134 1.14 7.16 -5.90
N TYR A 135 0.50 5.99 -5.80
CA TYR A 135 0.00 5.27 -6.97
C TYR A 135 -1.07 6.05 -7.73
N GLU A 136 -1.97 6.73 -7.03
CA GLU A 136 -3.02 7.55 -7.64
C GLU A 136 -2.45 8.78 -8.31
N SER A 137 -1.44 9.42 -7.70
CA SER A 137 -0.73 10.56 -8.30
C SER A 137 0.01 10.16 -9.58
N LEU A 138 0.72 9.03 -9.56
CA LEU A 138 1.40 8.51 -10.76
C LEU A 138 0.43 8.16 -11.88
N TYR A 139 -0.74 7.62 -11.54
CA TYR A 139 -1.79 7.33 -12.51
C TYR A 139 -2.34 8.62 -13.13
N SER A 140 -2.68 9.59 -12.31
CA SER A 140 -3.21 10.88 -12.76
C SER A 140 -2.21 11.59 -13.68
N LEU A 141 -0.93 11.63 -13.31
CA LEU A 141 0.13 12.18 -14.17
C LEU A 141 0.22 11.47 -15.52
N GLY A 142 0.11 10.13 -15.54
CA GLY A 142 0.11 9.36 -16.76
C GLY A 142 -1.08 9.69 -17.69
N GLU A 143 -2.27 9.87 -17.14
CA GLU A 143 -3.46 10.27 -17.92
C GLU A 143 -3.34 11.72 -18.43
N TRP A 144 -2.85 12.65 -17.62
CA TRP A 144 -2.62 14.04 -18.04
C TRP A 144 -1.63 14.13 -19.20
N ASN A 145 -0.52 13.38 -19.13
CA ASN A 145 0.45 13.34 -20.22
C ASN A 145 -0.14 12.81 -21.53
N LYS A 146 -1.02 11.80 -21.47
CA LYS A 146 -1.71 11.30 -22.66
C LYS A 146 -2.62 12.35 -23.27
N LEU A 147 -3.43 13.01 -22.45
CA LEU A 147 -4.33 14.08 -22.90
C LEU A 147 -3.57 15.25 -23.52
N ALA A 148 -2.41 15.61 -22.96
CA ALA A 148 -1.56 16.65 -23.53
C ALA A 148 -1.04 16.28 -24.92
N VAL A 149 -0.56 15.04 -25.09
CA VAL A 149 -0.08 14.53 -26.39
C VAL A 149 -1.21 14.48 -27.44
N GLU A 150 -2.40 14.02 -27.05
CA GLU A 150 -3.57 13.99 -27.92
C GLU A 150 -4.01 15.40 -28.35
N ALA A 151 -4.00 16.35 -27.41
CA ALA A 151 -4.33 17.75 -27.70
C ALA A 151 -3.33 18.39 -28.68
N GLU A 152 -2.03 18.10 -28.54
CA GLU A 152 -1.03 18.56 -29.48
C GLU A 152 -1.20 17.92 -30.87
N ALA A 153 -1.50 16.62 -30.93
CA ALA A 153 -1.76 15.94 -32.20
C ALA A 153 -2.95 16.55 -32.95
N LEU A 154 -4.05 16.84 -32.25
CA LEU A 154 -5.22 17.49 -32.81
C LEU A 154 -4.91 18.91 -33.32
N LYS A 155 -4.13 19.70 -32.56
CA LYS A 155 -3.68 21.03 -33.02
C LYS A 155 -2.89 20.95 -34.32
N ARG A 156 -2.00 19.99 -34.48
CA ARG A 156 -1.22 19.81 -35.72
C ARG A 156 -2.09 19.44 -36.92
N GLN A 157 -3.14 18.62 -36.69
CA GLN A 157 -4.08 18.24 -37.74
C GLN A 157 -4.94 19.43 -38.22
N HIS A 158 -5.27 20.39 -37.34
CA HIS A 158 -6.03 21.57 -37.67
C HIS A 158 -5.21 22.67 -38.41
N LEU A 159 -3.89 22.58 -38.37
CA LEU A 159 -2.98 23.54 -39.00
C LEU A 159 -2.50 23.09 -40.39
N GLN A 160 -2.87 21.89 -40.81
CA GLN A 160 -2.70 21.36 -42.19
C GLN A 160 -3.96 21.51 -43.04
#